data_c55533dbaaf36293f725323766377776
#
_entry.id   c55533dbaaf36293f725323766377776
#
_cell.length_a   1.000
_cell.length_b   1.000
_cell.length_c   1.000
_cell.angle_alpha   90.00
_cell.angle_beta   90.00
_cell.angle_gamma   90.00
#
_symmetry.space_group_name_H-M   'P 1'
#
loop_
_entity.id
_entity.type
_entity.pdbx_description
1 polymer ?
#
loop_
_entity_poly.entity_id
_entity_poly.type
_entity_poly.pdbx_seq_one_letter_code
_entity_poly.pdbx_strand_id
1 'polypeptide(L)'
;EAAAANGSDHSAGLCRSQPVTQSTTVGLTIAYLVLFFAALLGNSIIIYVVQRHPKLRTTFNMLIVNMAASDILDVITAVPLSVAYLFVSVKWFPGGFGVFLCKLLPFLAYLSMGASVLTLTVMTIDRYFAIVRPMRRPLSKQLTMVAIILTWLISGAIFATELYKFRLFNDSGQVICAPRWVENIQDSHKITMFEKVIRFVLLYLVPLLTMAMFYSKIVLHLWKRKAPGVHIDKNQKRIEKQKRKVVTMLVTIVTLFAICWLPAHVNHFLLMFNLKVHSCLPHSLILTFYFLTHSNAAINPCLYLVFNESFREGFKHQVYNRLSRGNFNGSERLSTTRAEAFSATTSYNSLLSTKHGIRRDFGSAACRTML
;
A
#
# COMPACT_ATOMS: atom_id res chain seq x y z
N GLU A 1 -41.03 54.97 3.81
CA GLU A 1 -41.98 54.42 2.80
C GLU A 1 -41.27 53.31 1.98
N ALA A 2 -41.97 52.22 1.90
CA ALA A 2 -41.56 50.92 1.45
C ALA A 2 -41.06 50.86 -0.01
N ALA A 3 -40.00 50.10 -0.25
CA ALA A 3 -39.81 49.35 -1.50
C ALA A 3 -39.24 47.99 -1.15
N ALA A 4 -40.11 47.01 -1.03
CA ALA A 4 -39.79 45.61 -0.97
C ALA A 4 -39.16 45.19 -2.28
N ALA A 5 -37.84 44.96 -2.30
CA ALA A 5 -37.15 44.24 -3.40
C ALA A 5 -37.42 42.76 -3.23
N ASN A 6 -38.28 42.20 -4.07
CA ASN A 6 -38.43 40.77 -4.32
C ASN A 6 -37.09 40.15 -4.74
N GLY A 7 -36.33 39.67 -3.77
CA GLY A 7 -35.26 38.70 -3.98
C GLY A 7 -35.94 37.36 -4.16
N SER A 8 -36.15 36.96 -5.42
CA SER A 8 -36.60 35.62 -5.79
C SER A 8 -35.68 34.58 -5.22
N ASP A 9 -36.16 33.84 -4.26
CA ASP A 9 -35.56 32.67 -3.62
C ASP A 9 -35.23 31.56 -4.64
N HIS A 10 -34.07 31.66 -5.28
CA HIS A 10 -33.53 30.58 -6.07
C HIS A 10 -32.90 29.46 -5.22
N SER A 11 -32.99 29.54 -3.88
CA SER A 11 -32.49 28.52 -2.95
C SER A 11 -33.54 27.46 -2.57
N ALA A 12 -34.77 27.58 -3.05
CA ALA A 12 -35.87 26.65 -2.73
C ALA A 12 -35.79 25.31 -3.50
N GLY A 13 -34.73 24.56 -3.37
CA GLY A 13 -34.64 23.26 -4.05
C GLY A 13 -33.38 22.43 -3.78
N LEU A 14 -32.41 22.95 -3.06
CA LEU A 14 -31.26 22.17 -2.62
C LEU A 14 -31.47 21.58 -1.23
N CYS A 15 -31.31 20.27 -1.09
CA CYS A 15 -31.35 19.64 0.23
C CYS A 15 -30.21 20.22 1.08
N ARG A 16 -30.53 20.66 2.29
CA ARG A 16 -29.52 21.10 3.24
C ARG A 16 -28.79 19.83 3.75
N SER A 17 -27.52 19.66 3.39
CA SER A 17 -26.69 18.58 3.90
C SER A 17 -26.73 18.58 5.44
N GLN A 18 -27.08 17.45 6.04
CA GLN A 18 -27.08 17.30 7.50
C GLN A 18 -25.62 17.40 8.03
N PRO A 19 -25.41 18.16 9.12
CA PRO A 19 -24.08 18.23 9.73
C PRO A 19 -23.62 16.85 10.21
N VAL A 20 -22.31 16.60 10.17
CA VAL A 20 -21.74 15.35 10.67
C VAL A 20 -21.96 15.27 12.18
N THR A 21 -22.55 14.18 12.65
CA THR A 21 -22.75 13.97 14.09
C THR A 21 -21.40 13.67 14.77
N GLN A 22 -21.29 14.04 16.05
CA GLN A 22 -20.09 13.75 16.84
C GLN A 22 -19.76 12.25 16.86
N SER A 23 -20.77 11.38 16.97
CA SER A 23 -20.58 9.93 16.91
C SER A 23 -20.00 9.47 15.59
N THR A 24 -20.42 10.04 14.46
CA THR A 24 -19.83 9.73 13.14
C THR A 24 -18.37 10.18 13.07
N THR A 25 -18.05 11.38 13.56
CA THR A 25 -16.67 11.88 13.59
C THR A 25 -15.76 10.97 14.41
N VAL A 26 -16.19 10.59 15.63
CA VAL A 26 -15.42 9.67 16.50
C VAL A 26 -15.30 8.31 15.85
N GLY A 27 -16.39 7.74 15.31
CA GLY A 27 -16.38 6.44 14.66
C GLY A 27 -15.41 6.38 13.45
N LEU A 28 -15.47 7.38 12.56
CA LEU A 28 -14.54 7.47 11.42
C LEU A 28 -13.10 7.70 11.86
N THR A 29 -12.87 8.49 12.90
CA THR A 29 -11.52 8.70 13.45
C THR A 29 -10.91 7.38 13.93
N ILE A 30 -11.66 6.59 14.71
CA ILE A 30 -11.22 5.27 15.16
C ILE A 30 -10.96 4.36 13.97
N ALA A 31 -11.85 4.33 12.98
CA ALA A 31 -11.69 3.53 11.77
C ALA A 31 -10.43 3.93 10.99
N TYR A 32 -10.16 5.23 10.82
CA TYR A 32 -8.94 5.72 10.18
C TYR A 32 -7.67 5.38 10.97
N LEU A 33 -7.69 5.41 12.30
CA LEU A 33 -6.56 5.00 13.13
C LEU A 33 -6.26 3.51 12.97
N VAL A 34 -7.29 2.66 13.00
CA VAL A 34 -7.13 1.21 12.76
C VAL A 34 -6.56 0.97 11.37
N LEU A 35 -7.10 1.63 10.35
CA LEU A 35 -6.63 1.55 8.98
C LEU A 35 -5.17 1.98 8.86
N PHE A 36 -4.78 3.11 9.47
CA PHE A 36 -3.43 3.64 9.46
C PHE A 36 -2.42 2.62 9.98
N PHE A 37 -2.66 2.08 11.17
CA PHE A 37 -1.74 1.10 11.77
C PHE A 37 -1.75 -0.23 11.00
N ALA A 38 -2.90 -0.71 10.56
CA ALA A 38 -3.00 -1.95 9.78
C ALA A 38 -2.23 -1.83 8.45
N ALA A 39 -2.41 -0.73 7.72
CA ALA A 39 -1.71 -0.51 6.46
C ALA A 39 -0.21 -0.28 6.66
N LEU A 40 0.18 0.57 7.62
CA LEU A 40 1.58 0.87 7.91
C LEU A 40 2.35 -0.39 8.33
N LEU A 41 1.82 -1.15 9.28
CA LEU A 41 2.46 -2.38 9.77
C LEU A 41 2.45 -3.47 8.70
N GLY A 42 1.31 -3.70 8.04
CA GLY A 42 1.16 -4.74 7.02
C GLY A 42 2.11 -4.53 5.84
N ASN A 43 2.16 -3.32 5.27
CA ASN A 43 3.04 -3.02 4.16
C ASN A 43 4.53 -3.00 4.58
N SER A 44 4.86 -2.52 5.78
CA SER A 44 6.22 -2.59 6.31
C SER A 44 6.71 -4.04 6.47
N ILE A 45 5.84 -4.95 6.93
CA ILE A 45 6.13 -6.38 7.03
C ILE A 45 6.40 -6.97 5.64
N ILE A 46 5.60 -6.64 4.62
CA ILE A 46 5.82 -7.11 3.24
C ILE A 46 7.20 -6.69 2.74
N ILE A 47 7.56 -5.42 2.86
CA ILE A 47 8.88 -4.90 2.46
C ILE A 47 10.00 -5.64 3.20
N TYR A 48 9.88 -5.76 4.52
CA TYR A 48 10.86 -6.41 5.37
C TYR A 48 11.09 -7.88 5.00
N VAL A 49 10.03 -8.65 4.78
CA VAL A 49 10.10 -10.08 4.42
C VAL A 49 10.81 -10.26 3.08
N VAL A 50 10.49 -9.46 2.06
CA VAL A 50 11.16 -9.55 0.74
C VAL A 50 12.63 -9.15 0.83
N GLN A 51 12.97 -8.13 1.61
CA GLN A 51 14.36 -7.70 1.78
C GLN A 51 15.22 -8.74 2.52
N ARG A 52 14.65 -9.46 3.49
CA ARG A 52 15.37 -10.44 4.31
C ARG A 52 15.52 -11.81 3.66
N HIS A 53 14.65 -12.18 2.71
CA HIS A 53 14.68 -13.48 2.06
C HIS A 53 15.13 -13.38 0.59
N PRO A 54 16.39 -13.72 0.25
CA PRO A 54 16.90 -13.64 -1.12
C PRO A 54 16.05 -14.40 -2.15
N LYS A 55 15.46 -15.54 -1.75
CA LYS A 55 14.56 -16.34 -2.60
C LYS A 55 13.27 -15.60 -2.99
N LEU A 56 12.86 -14.58 -2.21
CA LEU A 56 11.69 -13.76 -2.50
C LEU A 56 12.00 -12.54 -3.37
N ARG A 57 13.25 -12.25 -3.70
CA ARG A 57 13.65 -11.10 -4.55
C ARG A 57 13.42 -11.37 -6.03
N THR A 58 12.21 -11.80 -6.38
CA THR A 58 11.75 -11.96 -7.77
C THR A 58 11.25 -10.65 -8.34
N THR A 59 11.18 -10.52 -9.68
CA THR A 59 10.63 -9.34 -10.37
C THR A 59 9.22 -9.01 -9.92
N PHE A 60 8.38 -10.03 -9.76
CA PHE A 60 7.03 -9.87 -9.26
C PHE A 60 6.97 -9.35 -7.82
N ASN A 61 7.79 -9.86 -6.93
CA ASN A 61 7.82 -9.39 -5.55
C ASN A 61 8.44 -7.98 -5.42
N MET A 62 9.29 -7.56 -6.37
CA MET A 62 9.73 -6.16 -6.47
C MET A 62 8.55 -5.22 -6.75
N LEU A 63 7.62 -5.61 -7.62
CA LEU A 63 6.40 -4.85 -7.86
C LEU A 63 5.48 -4.83 -6.64
N ILE A 64 5.38 -5.94 -5.87
CA ILE A 64 4.65 -5.96 -4.60
C ILE A 64 5.29 -5.01 -3.58
N VAL A 65 6.61 -4.95 -3.49
CA VAL A 65 7.33 -3.99 -2.63
C VAL A 65 7.07 -2.55 -3.06
N ASN A 66 7.04 -2.27 -4.37
CA ASN A 66 6.69 -0.95 -4.89
C ASN A 66 5.26 -0.56 -4.52
N MET A 67 4.32 -1.48 -4.63
CA MET A 67 2.93 -1.26 -4.19
C MET A 67 2.85 -1.00 -2.69
N ALA A 68 3.57 -1.79 -1.88
CA ALA A 68 3.62 -1.57 -0.44
C ALA A 68 4.23 -0.20 -0.07
N ALA A 69 5.22 0.28 -0.83
CA ALA A 69 5.79 1.62 -0.64
C ALA A 69 4.78 2.74 -0.98
N SER A 70 4.01 2.58 -2.07
CA SER A 70 2.94 3.53 -2.40
C SER A 70 1.80 3.51 -1.37
N ASP A 71 1.42 2.35 -0.86
CA ASP A 71 0.40 2.22 0.18
C ASP A 71 0.84 2.88 1.52
N ILE A 72 2.13 2.75 1.89
CA ILE A 72 2.70 3.46 3.05
C ILE A 72 2.65 4.98 2.82
N LEU A 73 3.04 5.45 1.62
CA LEU A 73 2.98 6.88 1.30
C LEU A 73 1.55 7.42 1.37
N ASP A 74 0.56 6.66 0.87
CA ASP A 74 -0.85 7.03 0.96
C ASP A 74 -1.27 7.21 2.43
N VAL A 75 -1.04 6.21 3.28
CA VAL A 75 -1.53 6.29 4.67
C VAL A 75 -0.83 7.34 5.51
N ILE A 76 0.45 7.64 5.27
CA ILE A 76 1.16 8.71 6.02
C ILE A 76 0.82 10.13 5.54
N THR A 77 0.26 10.28 4.34
CA THR A 77 -0.11 11.59 3.77
C THR A 77 -1.61 11.81 3.79
N ALA A 78 -2.39 10.89 3.23
CA ALA A 78 -3.83 11.06 3.03
C ALA A 78 -4.65 10.81 4.31
N VAL A 79 -4.28 9.83 5.14
CA VAL A 79 -5.04 9.52 6.37
C VAL A 79 -5.00 10.67 7.38
N PRO A 80 -3.84 11.28 7.72
CA PRO A 80 -3.80 12.45 8.59
C PRO A 80 -4.62 13.63 8.04
N LEU A 81 -4.57 13.88 6.72
CA LEU A 81 -5.38 14.91 6.08
C LEU A 81 -6.88 14.62 6.22
N SER A 82 -7.29 13.37 6.00
CA SER A 82 -8.68 12.94 6.11
C SER A 82 -9.19 13.07 7.54
N VAL A 83 -8.38 12.69 8.54
CA VAL A 83 -8.71 12.87 9.96
C VAL A 83 -8.79 14.36 10.31
N ALA A 84 -7.80 15.16 9.90
CA ALA A 84 -7.84 16.61 10.12
C ALA A 84 -9.11 17.23 9.52
N TYR A 85 -9.51 16.81 8.33
CA TYR A 85 -10.73 17.29 7.68
C TYR A 85 -12.00 17.02 8.51
N LEU A 86 -12.08 15.91 9.26
CA LEU A 86 -13.22 15.60 10.14
C LEU A 86 -13.40 16.64 11.26
N PHE A 87 -12.32 17.26 11.72
CA PHE A 87 -12.36 18.20 12.86
C PHE A 87 -12.31 19.67 12.44
N VAL A 88 -11.47 19.99 11.46
CA VAL A 88 -11.18 21.37 11.08
C VAL A 88 -11.59 21.71 9.65
N SER A 89 -12.14 20.74 8.91
CA SER A 89 -12.53 20.90 7.51
C SER A 89 -11.34 21.35 6.66
N VAL A 90 -11.48 22.44 5.91
CA VAL A 90 -10.41 23.00 5.04
C VAL A 90 -9.55 24.05 5.75
N LYS A 91 -9.75 24.30 7.04
CA LYS A 91 -8.96 25.25 7.81
C LYS A 91 -7.50 24.81 7.86
N TRP A 92 -6.63 25.80 7.75
CA TRP A 92 -5.19 25.56 7.65
C TRP A 92 -4.41 26.61 8.43
N PHE A 93 -3.12 26.40 8.61
CA PHE A 93 -2.24 27.36 9.28
C PHE A 93 -1.51 28.26 8.28
N PRO A 94 -1.27 29.54 8.62
CA PRO A 94 -0.64 30.52 7.74
C PRO A 94 0.89 30.30 7.62
N GLY A 95 1.50 31.12 6.77
CA GLY A 95 2.95 31.21 6.63
C GLY A 95 3.54 30.25 5.58
N GLY A 96 4.84 30.37 5.32
CA GLY A 96 5.52 29.61 4.27
C GLY A 96 5.45 28.10 4.44
N PHE A 97 5.53 27.61 5.67
CA PHE A 97 5.38 26.19 5.99
C PHE A 97 3.94 25.71 5.70
N GLY A 98 2.93 26.54 5.99
CA GLY A 98 1.55 26.25 5.65
C GLY A 98 1.34 26.13 4.14
N VAL A 99 1.91 27.04 3.35
CA VAL A 99 1.89 26.97 1.87
C VAL A 99 2.57 25.69 1.37
N PHE A 100 3.74 25.35 1.91
CA PHE A 100 4.48 24.16 1.51
C PHE A 100 3.66 22.88 1.75
N LEU A 101 3.13 22.69 2.96
CA LEU A 101 2.34 21.50 3.27
C LEU A 101 0.99 21.46 2.55
N CYS A 102 0.32 22.61 2.34
CA CYS A 102 -0.92 22.70 1.56
C CYS A 102 -0.76 22.17 0.14
N LYS A 103 0.42 22.32 -0.46
CA LYS A 103 0.75 21.82 -1.80
C LYS A 103 1.28 20.38 -1.78
N LEU A 104 2.21 20.10 -0.88
CA LEU A 104 2.97 18.86 -0.87
C LEU A 104 2.11 17.67 -0.46
N LEU A 105 1.30 17.79 0.59
CA LEU A 105 0.55 16.65 1.12
C LEU A 105 -0.51 16.12 0.13
N PRO A 106 -1.35 16.95 -0.52
CA PRO A 106 -2.24 16.46 -1.56
C PRO A 106 -1.49 15.87 -2.75
N PHE A 107 -0.37 16.49 -3.16
CA PHE A 107 0.45 15.95 -4.25
C PHE A 107 0.97 14.54 -3.93
N LEU A 108 1.53 14.32 -2.73
CA LEU A 108 2.05 13.02 -2.34
C LEU A 108 0.94 11.96 -2.19
N ALA A 109 -0.22 12.34 -1.67
CA ALA A 109 -1.38 11.45 -1.56
C ALA A 109 -1.88 10.99 -2.94
N TYR A 110 -2.01 11.90 -3.91
CA TYR A 110 -2.39 11.54 -5.27
C TYR A 110 -1.28 10.82 -6.04
N LEU A 111 -0.01 11.19 -5.82
CA LEU A 111 1.16 10.51 -6.38
C LEU A 111 1.17 9.02 -6.00
N SER A 112 0.96 8.72 -4.72
CA SER A 112 0.92 7.35 -4.20
C SER A 112 -0.19 6.53 -4.85
N MET A 113 -1.39 7.11 -4.98
CA MET A 113 -2.52 6.51 -5.65
C MET A 113 -2.20 6.13 -7.11
N GLY A 114 -1.67 7.07 -7.88
CA GLY A 114 -1.32 6.81 -9.28
C GLY A 114 -0.24 5.75 -9.43
N ALA A 115 0.81 5.80 -8.59
CA ALA A 115 1.87 4.80 -8.57
C ALA A 115 1.32 3.39 -8.25
N SER A 116 0.37 3.27 -7.32
CA SER A 116 -0.30 2.01 -6.96
C SER A 116 -1.07 1.43 -8.16
N VAL A 117 -1.92 2.22 -8.82
CA VAL A 117 -2.71 1.78 -9.98
C VAL A 117 -1.84 1.35 -11.15
N LEU A 118 -0.83 2.14 -11.48
CA LEU A 118 0.11 1.82 -12.56
C LEU A 118 0.92 0.57 -12.24
N THR A 119 1.30 0.37 -10.97
CA THR A 119 1.98 -0.85 -10.52
C THR A 119 1.10 -2.09 -10.68
N LEU A 120 -0.19 -2.03 -10.31
CA LEU A 120 -1.16 -3.12 -10.55
C LEU A 120 -1.27 -3.47 -12.04
N THR A 121 -1.28 -2.45 -12.91
CA THR A 121 -1.32 -2.65 -14.36
C THR A 121 -0.06 -3.36 -14.86
N VAL A 122 1.13 -2.94 -14.42
CA VAL A 122 2.40 -3.59 -14.75
C VAL A 122 2.45 -5.02 -14.23
N MET A 123 1.98 -5.27 -12.98
CA MET A 123 1.88 -6.62 -12.41
C MET A 123 0.99 -7.54 -13.24
N THR A 124 -0.12 -7.02 -13.74
CA THR A 124 -1.06 -7.77 -14.60
C THR A 124 -0.40 -8.16 -15.92
N ILE A 125 0.30 -7.23 -16.56
CA ILE A 125 1.02 -7.45 -17.81
C ILE A 125 2.15 -8.48 -17.60
N ASP A 126 2.93 -8.35 -16.53
CA ASP A 126 3.99 -9.31 -16.17
C ASP A 126 3.43 -10.72 -16.00
N ARG A 127 2.31 -10.88 -15.29
CA ARG A 127 1.65 -12.18 -15.11
C ARG A 127 1.12 -12.75 -16.40
N TYR A 128 0.58 -11.92 -17.29
CA TYR A 128 0.13 -12.39 -18.62
C TYR A 128 1.28 -13.00 -19.41
N PHE A 129 2.43 -12.32 -19.51
CA PHE A 129 3.58 -12.88 -20.23
C PHE A 129 4.14 -14.13 -19.54
N ALA A 130 4.22 -14.16 -18.23
CA ALA A 130 4.72 -15.32 -17.50
C ALA A 130 3.84 -16.58 -17.61
N ILE A 131 2.53 -16.42 -17.80
CA ILE A 131 1.58 -17.55 -17.81
C ILE A 131 1.18 -17.95 -19.22
N VAL A 132 0.82 -16.97 -20.07
CA VAL A 132 0.24 -17.23 -21.40
C VAL A 132 1.32 -17.36 -22.47
N ARG A 133 2.44 -16.64 -22.34
CA ARG A 133 3.54 -16.63 -23.31
C ARG A 133 4.89 -16.96 -22.68
N PRO A 134 5.07 -18.16 -22.08
CA PRO A 134 6.31 -18.51 -21.35
C PRO A 134 7.56 -18.57 -22.23
N MET A 135 7.40 -18.64 -23.55
CA MET A 135 8.52 -18.56 -24.52
C MET A 135 9.12 -17.15 -24.65
N ARG A 136 8.36 -16.11 -24.30
CA ARG A 136 8.92 -14.76 -24.17
C ARG A 136 9.41 -14.58 -22.73
N ARG A 137 10.67 -14.12 -22.59
CA ARG A 137 11.28 -13.94 -21.27
C ARG A 137 10.38 -13.05 -20.40
N PRO A 138 10.09 -13.44 -19.15
CA PRO A 138 9.45 -12.55 -18.19
C PRO A 138 10.28 -11.25 -18.04
N LEU A 139 9.68 -10.21 -17.48
CA LEU A 139 10.39 -8.93 -17.26
C LEU A 139 11.74 -9.19 -16.58
N SER A 140 12.81 -8.71 -17.18
CA SER A 140 14.13 -8.73 -16.51
C SER A 140 14.11 -7.83 -15.26
N LYS A 141 15.01 -8.05 -14.32
CA LYS A 141 15.11 -7.17 -13.14
C LYS A 141 15.31 -5.71 -13.53
N GLN A 142 16.13 -5.45 -14.56
CA GLN A 142 16.38 -4.10 -15.09
C GLN A 142 15.08 -3.48 -15.63
N LEU A 143 14.33 -4.22 -16.47
CA LEU A 143 13.09 -3.74 -17.05
C LEU A 143 12.01 -3.51 -15.96
N THR A 144 11.98 -4.36 -14.93
CA THR A 144 11.10 -4.18 -13.76
C THR A 144 11.44 -2.89 -13.01
N MET A 145 12.74 -2.59 -12.82
CA MET A 145 13.17 -1.36 -12.17
C MET A 145 12.78 -0.12 -13.00
N VAL A 146 13.00 -0.17 -14.32
CA VAL A 146 12.56 0.89 -15.22
C VAL A 146 11.04 1.08 -15.15
N ALA A 147 10.27 0.00 -15.16
CA ALA A 147 8.82 0.07 -15.02
C ALA A 147 8.40 0.71 -13.68
N ILE A 148 9.05 0.35 -12.57
CA ILE A 148 8.81 0.97 -11.26
C ILE A 148 9.08 2.48 -11.32
N ILE A 149 10.23 2.90 -11.83
CA ILE A 149 10.58 4.33 -11.96
C ILE A 149 9.53 5.05 -12.82
N LEU A 150 9.12 4.45 -13.93
CA LEU A 150 8.10 5.02 -14.80
C LEU A 150 6.74 5.15 -14.11
N THR A 151 6.33 4.22 -13.23
CA THR A 151 5.06 4.38 -12.49
C THR A 151 5.07 5.64 -11.62
N TRP A 152 6.18 5.97 -10.96
CA TRP A 152 6.33 7.18 -10.15
C TRP A 152 6.42 8.44 -11.00
N LEU A 153 7.20 8.42 -12.09
CA LEU A 153 7.35 9.59 -12.98
C LEU A 153 6.05 9.94 -13.68
N ILE A 154 5.34 8.94 -14.23
CA ILE A 154 4.06 9.15 -14.91
C ILE A 154 3.01 9.66 -13.90
N SER A 155 2.93 9.03 -12.72
CA SER A 155 2.04 9.49 -11.66
C SER A 155 2.38 10.93 -11.23
N GLY A 156 3.66 11.25 -11.02
CA GLY A 156 4.12 12.58 -10.69
C GLY A 156 3.74 13.62 -11.73
N ALA A 157 3.89 13.29 -13.02
CA ALA A 157 3.50 14.18 -14.12
C ALA A 157 1.99 14.44 -14.16
N ILE A 158 1.16 13.38 -13.96
CA ILE A 158 -0.31 13.50 -13.94
C ILE A 158 -0.78 14.38 -12.77
N PHE A 159 -0.12 14.27 -11.62
CA PHE A 159 -0.51 14.98 -10.40
C PHE A 159 0.32 16.24 -10.09
N ALA A 160 1.28 16.62 -10.95
CA ALA A 160 2.06 17.86 -10.77
C ALA A 160 1.18 19.11 -10.64
N THR A 161 -0.01 19.08 -11.23
CA THR A 161 -1.02 20.16 -11.13
C THR A 161 -1.51 20.40 -9.71
N GLU A 162 -1.41 19.42 -8.78
CA GLU A 162 -1.74 19.62 -7.36
C GLU A 162 -0.83 20.69 -6.73
N LEU A 163 0.46 20.70 -7.09
CA LEU A 163 1.42 21.69 -6.60
C LEU A 163 1.10 23.12 -7.05
N TYR A 164 0.38 23.26 -8.17
CA TYR A 164 -0.04 24.55 -8.70
C TYR A 164 -1.36 25.01 -8.10
N LYS A 165 -2.40 24.15 -8.13
CA LYS A 165 -3.78 24.53 -7.82
C LYS A 165 -4.07 24.66 -6.32
N PHE A 166 -3.37 23.90 -5.43
CA PHE A 166 -3.55 24.04 -4.00
C PHE A 166 -2.90 25.32 -3.50
N ARG A 167 -3.71 26.19 -2.87
CA ARG A 167 -3.28 27.50 -2.39
C ARG A 167 -3.95 27.82 -1.05
N LEU A 168 -3.33 28.74 -0.30
CA LEU A 168 -3.93 29.32 0.87
C LEU A 168 -4.82 30.50 0.49
N PHE A 169 -6.01 30.53 1.08
CA PHE A 169 -6.96 31.63 0.95
C PHE A 169 -7.30 32.13 2.34
N ASN A 170 -7.62 33.43 2.46
CA ASN A 170 -8.20 33.99 3.66
C ASN A 170 -9.71 34.08 3.45
N ASP A 171 -10.48 33.32 4.20
CA ASP A 171 -11.92 33.35 4.17
C ASP A 171 -12.45 33.76 5.56
N SER A 172 -13.05 34.96 5.63
CA SER A 172 -13.64 35.51 6.87
C SER A 172 -12.70 35.48 8.06
N GLY A 173 -11.39 35.79 7.84
CA GLY A 173 -10.37 35.81 8.89
C GLY A 173 -9.79 34.43 9.22
N GLN A 174 -10.19 33.37 8.53
CA GLN A 174 -9.63 32.04 8.65
C GLN A 174 -8.81 31.67 7.42
N VAL A 175 -7.61 31.11 7.63
CA VAL A 175 -6.79 30.58 6.55
C VAL A 175 -7.31 29.21 6.17
N ILE A 176 -7.57 28.99 4.89
CA ILE A 176 -8.02 27.71 4.33
C ILE A 176 -7.06 27.23 3.24
N CYS A 177 -6.88 25.90 3.15
CA CYS A 177 -6.14 25.25 2.07
C CYS A 177 -7.13 24.61 1.11
N ALA A 178 -7.20 25.11 -0.13
CA ALA A 178 -8.17 24.63 -1.10
C ALA A 178 -7.60 24.65 -2.52
N PRO A 179 -8.07 23.74 -3.41
CA PRO A 179 -7.68 23.74 -4.81
C PRO A 179 -8.45 24.81 -5.60
N ARG A 180 -7.73 25.65 -6.33
CA ARG A 180 -8.28 26.62 -7.28
C ARG A 180 -7.34 26.81 -8.45
N TRP A 181 -7.85 26.68 -9.68
CA TRP A 181 -7.04 26.83 -10.90
C TRP A 181 -6.81 28.29 -11.27
N VAL A 182 -7.89 29.06 -11.32
CA VAL A 182 -7.92 30.47 -11.69
C VAL A 182 -8.83 31.25 -10.75
N GLU A 183 -8.70 32.57 -10.71
CA GLU A 183 -9.52 33.41 -9.81
C GLU A 183 -11.02 33.32 -10.11
N ASN A 184 -11.39 33.21 -11.38
CA ASN A 184 -12.79 33.02 -11.76
C ASN A 184 -13.27 31.62 -11.32
N ILE A 185 -14.26 31.57 -10.44
CA ILE A 185 -14.78 30.33 -9.87
C ILE A 185 -15.40 29.40 -10.91
N GLN A 186 -16.12 29.96 -11.90
CA GLN A 186 -16.77 29.16 -12.95
C GLN A 186 -15.74 28.50 -13.88
N ASP A 187 -14.71 29.24 -14.27
CA ASP A 187 -13.65 28.70 -15.13
C ASP A 187 -12.78 27.69 -14.35
N SER A 188 -12.48 27.96 -13.08
CA SER A 188 -11.82 27.02 -12.20
C SER A 188 -12.61 25.71 -12.05
N HIS A 189 -13.94 25.78 -11.96
CA HIS A 189 -14.81 24.61 -11.91
C HIS A 189 -14.75 23.80 -13.21
N LYS A 190 -14.82 24.45 -14.39
CA LYS A 190 -14.73 23.79 -15.70
C LYS A 190 -13.40 23.05 -15.87
N ILE A 191 -12.26 23.69 -15.52
CA ILE A 191 -10.94 23.09 -15.60
C ILE A 191 -10.86 21.89 -14.65
N THR A 192 -11.40 22.01 -13.43
CA THR A 192 -11.43 20.91 -12.46
C THR A 192 -12.26 19.71 -12.96
N MET A 193 -13.41 19.98 -13.64
CA MET A 193 -14.20 18.92 -14.27
C MET A 193 -13.39 18.17 -15.32
N PHE A 194 -12.77 18.89 -16.24
CA PHE A 194 -11.95 18.30 -17.30
C PHE A 194 -10.78 17.47 -16.74
N GLU A 195 -10.08 18.01 -15.76
CA GLU A 195 -9.00 17.32 -15.04
C GLU A 195 -9.49 16.01 -14.40
N LYS A 196 -10.61 16.05 -13.71
CA LYS A 196 -11.16 14.87 -13.02
C LYS A 196 -11.62 13.79 -14.02
N VAL A 197 -12.23 14.17 -15.14
CA VAL A 197 -12.61 13.23 -16.20
C VAL A 197 -11.37 12.58 -16.82
N ILE A 198 -10.34 13.35 -17.13
CA ILE A 198 -9.09 12.80 -17.66
C ILE A 198 -8.46 11.82 -16.67
N ARG A 199 -8.35 12.18 -15.40
CA ARG A 199 -7.79 11.31 -14.36
C ARG A 199 -8.60 10.04 -14.17
N PHE A 200 -9.92 10.14 -14.17
CA PHE A 200 -10.80 8.96 -14.15
C PHE A 200 -10.52 8.03 -15.33
N VAL A 201 -10.41 8.55 -16.54
CA VAL A 201 -10.11 7.75 -17.73
C VAL A 201 -8.72 7.13 -17.63
N LEU A 202 -7.68 7.91 -17.31
CA LEU A 202 -6.28 7.47 -17.33
C LEU A 202 -5.91 6.55 -16.17
N LEU A 203 -6.48 6.75 -14.97
CA LEU A 203 -6.07 6.06 -13.75
C LEU A 203 -7.13 5.11 -13.18
N TYR A 204 -8.33 5.06 -13.74
CA TYR A 204 -9.36 4.12 -13.32
C TYR A 204 -9.89 3.30 -14.51
N LEU A 205 -10.50 3.93 -15.50
CA LEU A 205 -11.17 3.22 -16.59
C LEU A 205 -10.20 2.43 -17.47
N VAL A 206 -9.17 3.07 -18.03
CA VAL A 206 -8.19 2.42 -18.92
C VAL A 206 -7.40 1.32 -18.18
N PRO A 207 -6.85 1.53 -16.97
CA PRO A 207 -6.23 0.46 -16.20
C PRO A 207 -7.16 -0.71 -15.93
N LEU A 208 -8.41 -0.49 -15.49
CA LEU A 208 -9.36 -1.57 -15.22
C LEU A 208 -9.69 -2.36 -16.48
N LEU A 209 -9.96 -1.71 -17.61
CA LEU A 209 -10.21 -2.38 -18.88
C LEU A 209 -9.00 -3.21 -19.33
N THR A 210 -7.80 -2.64 -19.19
CA THR A 210 -6.54 -3.34 -19.50
C THR A 210 -6.36 -4.58 -18.62
N MET A 211 -6.53 -4.44 -17.31
CA MET A 211 -6.42 -5.54 -16.36
C MET A 211 -7.50 -6.60 -16.63
N ALA A 212 -8.75 -6.21 -16.85
CA ALA A 212 -9.84 -7.13 -17.16
C ALA A 212 -9.56 -7.94 -18.44
N MET A 213 -9.06 -7.28 -19.50
CA MET A 213 -8.68 -7.94 -20.74
C MET A 213 -7.57 -8.98 -20.54
N PHE A 214 -6.51 -8.63 -19.82
CA PHE A 214 -5.40 -9.56 -19.59
C PHE A 214 -5.79 -10.70 -18.66
N TYR A 215 -6.53 -10.45 -17.57
CA TYR A 215 -6.99 -11.52 -16.69
C TYR A 215 -7.96 -12.47 -17.38
N SER A 216 -8.87 -11.98 -18.22
CA SER A 216 -9.75 -12.83 -19.03
C SER A 216 -8.92 -13.78 -19.92
N LYS A 217 -7.88 -13.27 -20.59
CA LYS A 217 -6.97 -14.10 -21.40
C LYS A 217 -6.21 -15.13 -20.55
N ILE A 218 -5.74 -14.77 -19.36
CA ILE A 218 -5.05 -15.67 -18.43
C ILE A 218 -6.01 -16.79 -17.97
N VAL A 219 -7.20 -16.45 -17.54
CA VAL A 219 -8.21 -17.40 -17.06
C VAL A 219 -8.60 -18.39 -18.16
N LEU A 220 -8.90 -17.88 -19.37
CA LEU A 220 -9.21 -18.72 -20.52
C LEU A 220 -8.06 -19.66 -20.88
N HIS A 221 -6.81 -19.19 -20.83
CA HIS A 221 -5.63 -20.02 -21.06
C HIS A 221 -5.47 -21.14 -20.03
N LEU A 222 -5.69 -20.84 -18.74
CA LEU A 222 -5.61 -21.82 -17.65
C LEU A 222 -6.75 -22.85 -17.70
N TRP A 223 -7.92 -22.47 -18.24
CA TRP A 223 -9.06 -23.40 -18.39
C TRP A 223 -8.89 -24.32 -19.60
N LYS A 224 -8.41 -23.81 -20.75
CA LYS A 224 -8.19 -24.61 -21.96
C LYS A 224 -7.15 -25.72 -21.78
N ARG A 225 -6.21 -25.59 -20.83
CA ARG A 225 -5.20 -26.63 -20.52
C ARG A 225 -5.74 -27.84 -19.76
N LYS A 226 -7.01 -27.88 -19.42
CA LYS A 226 -7.67 -29.05 -18.81
C LYS A 226 -8.17 -30.06 -19.87
N ALA A 227 -7.40 -30.35 -20.92
CA ALA A 227 -7.77 -31.41 -21.84
C ALA A 227 -7.79 -32.76 -21.12
N PRO A 228 -8.89 -33.55 -21.18
CA PRO A 228 -8.93 -34.86 -20.59
C PRO A 228 -7.96 -35.80 -21.32
N GLY A 229 -7.18 -36.59 -20.57
CA GLY A 229 -6.33 -37.65 -21.14
C GLY A 229 -4.82 -37.43 -21.04
N VAL A 230 -4.33 -36.25 -20.64
CA VAL A 230 -2.88 -36.03 -20.42
C VAL A 230 -2.51 -36.38 -18.98
N HIS A 231 -1.65 -37.37 -18.80
CA HIS A 231 -1.05 -37.71 -17.50
C HIS A 231 -0.16 -36.52 -17.04
N ILE A 232 -0.74 -35.64 -16.24
CA ILE A 232 -0.03 -34.48 -15.66
C ILE A 232 0.72 -34.96 -14.43
N ASP A 233 2.05 -34.86 -14.44
CA ASP A 233 2.91 -35.16 -13.30
C ASP A 233 2.49 -34.36 -12.05
N LYS A 234 2.65 -34.95 -10.86
CA LYS A 234 2.31 -34.33 -9.56
C LYS A 234 2.96 -32.92 -9.39
N ASN A 235 4.17 -32.76 -9.94
CA ASN A 235 4.90 -31.48 -9.87
C ASN A 235 4.24 -30.41 -10.77
N GLN A 236 3.82 -30.76 -11.96
CA GLN A 236 3.07 -29.84 -12.84
C GLN A 236 1.73 -29.41 -12.24
N LYS A 237 0.99 -30.34 -11.61
CA LYS A 237 -0.27 -30.02 -10.88
C LYS A 237 -0.03 -29.01 -9.77
N ARG A 238 1.08 -29.12 -9.01
CA ARG A 238 1.46 -28.19 -7.96
C ARG A 238 1.75 -26.80 -8.53
N ILE A 239 2.54 -26.71 -9.59
CA ILE A 239 2.88 -25.45 -10.28
C ILE A 239 1.63 -24.76 -10.81
N GLU A 240 0.73 -25.50 -11.47
CA GLU A 240 -0.53 -24.92 -11.95
C GLU A 240 -1.42 -24.41 -10.83
N LYS A 241 -1.51 -25.14 -9.72
CA LYS A 241 -2.26 -24.71 -8.52
C LYS A 241 -1.69 -23.40 -7.96
N GLN A 242 -0.36 -23.25 -7.91
CA GLN A 242 0.29 -22.01 -7.48
C GLN A 242 0.00 -20.85 -8.44
N LYS A 243 0.09 -21.08 -9.76
CA LYS A 243 -0.27 -20.06 -10.77
C LYS A 243 -1.71 -19.57 -10.60
N ARG A 244 -2.67 -20.49 -10.41
CA ARG A 244 -4.08 -20.14 -10.16
C ARG A 244 -4.26 -19.32 -8.90
N LYS A 245 -3.62 -19.68 -7.78
CA LYS A 245 -3.68 -18.89 -6.54
C LYS A 245 -3.19 -17.45 -6.75
N VAL A 246 -2.07 -17.27 -7.47
CA VAL A 246 -1.56 -15.93 -7.77
C VAL A 246 -2.53 -15.13 -8.65
N VAL A 247 -3.12 -15.77 -9.66
CA VAL A 247 -4.11 -15.10 -10.52
C VAL A 247 -5.37 -14.72 -9.74
N THR A 248 -5.89 -15.65 -8.91
CA THR A 248 -7.05 -15.35 -8.04
C THR A 248 -6.75 -14.17 -7.11
N MET A 249 -5.58 -14.16 -6.47
CA MET A 249 -5.14 -13.04 -5.63
C MET A 249 -5.18 -11.71 -6.40
N LEU A 250 -4.60 -11.65 -7.59
CA LEU A 250 -4.52 -10.43 -8.37
C LEU A 250 -5.90 -9.98 -8.89
N VAL A 251 -6.74 -10.91 -9.32
CA VAL A 251 -8.14 -10.61 -9.68
C VAL A 251 -8.88 -10.03 -8.47
N THR A 252 -8.71 -10.62 -7.29
CA THR A 252 -9.31 -10.12 -6.05
C THR A 252 -8.83 -8.71 -5.73
N ILE A 253 -7.53 -8.43 -5.83
CA ILE A 253 -6.96 -7.08 -5.60
C ILE A 253 -7.59 -6.06 -6.55
N VAL A 254 -7.66 -6.36 -7.85
CA VAL A 254 -8.23 -5.45 -8.86
C VAL A 254 -9.73 -5.24 -8.64
N THR A 255 -10.46 -6.29 -8.27
CA THR A 255 -11.89 -6.17 -7.97
C THR A 255 -12.13 -5.29 -6.75
N LEU A 256 -11.37 -5.50 -5.68
CA LEU A 256 -11.47 -4.68 -4.47
C LEU A 256 -11.04 -3.24 -4.73
N PHE A 257 -9.98 -3.02 -5.52
CA PHE A 257 -9.60 -1.69 -5.98
C PHE A 257 -10.77 -1.00 -6.71
N ALA A 258 -11.41 -1.69 -7.68
CA ALA A 258 -12.53 -1.12 -8.40
C ALA A 258 -13.71 -0.76 -7.47
N ILE A 259 -14.06 -1.65 -6.53
CA ILE A 259 -15.15 -1.45 -5.58
C ILE A 259 -14.84 -0.30 -4.61
N CYS A 260 -13.63 -0.24 -4.09
CA CYS A 260 -13.25 0.80 -3.12
C CYS A 260 -13.20 2.21 -3.73
N TRP A 261 -12.83 2.33 -5.00
CA TRP A 261 -12.69 3.64 -5.68
C TRP A 261 -13.98 4.12 -6.35
N LEU A 262 -14.87 3.20 -6.77
CA LEU A 262 -16.10 3.55 -7.47
C LEU A 262 -16.97 4.58 -6.73
N PRO A 263 -17.24 4.46 -5.42
CA PRO A 263 -18.07 5.43 -4.70
C PRO A 263 -17.49 6.85 -4.72
N ALA A 264 -16.19 7.01 -4.58
CA ALA A 264 -15.54 8.31 -4.64
C ALA A 264 -15.61 8.92 -6.04
N HIS A 265 -15.45 8.12 -7.10
CA HIS A 265 -15.64 8.60 -8.48
C HIS A 265 -17.10 9.01 -8.73
N VAL A 266 -18.07 8.21 -8.29
CA VAL A 266 -19.51 8.58 -8.37
C VAL A 266 -19.76 9.90 -7.66
N ASN A 267 -19.24 10.09 -6.44
CA ASN A 267 -19.35 11.34 -5.71
C ASN A 267 -18.76 12.53 -6.46
N HIS A 268 -17.57 12.35 -7.07
CA HIS A 268 -16.96 13.40 -7.90
C HIS A 268 -17.80 13.77 -9.11
N PHE A 269 -18.41 12.78 -9.79
CA PHE A 269 -19.28 13.04 -10.93
C PHE A 269 -20.60 13.71 -10.51
N LEU A 270 -21.20 13.29 -9.38
CA LEU A 270 -22.39 13.95 -8.85
C LEU A 270 -22.12 15.41 -8.50
N LEU A 271 -20.99 15.70 -7.84
CA LEU A 271 -20.59 17.08 -7.53
C LEU A 271 -20.44 17.93 -8.79
N MET A 272 -20.02 17.35 -9.91
CA MET A 272 -19.76 18.10 -11.15
C MET A 272 -20.96 18.24 -12.04
N PHE A 273 -21.74 17.18 -12.22
CA PHE A 273 -22.78 17.11 -13.22
C PHE A 273 -24.19 17.20 -12.64
N ASN A 274 -24.35 16.91 -11.34
CA ASN A 274 -25.64 16.95 -10.66
C ASN A 274 -25.52 17.45 -9.23
N LEU A 275 -25.20 18.73 -9.09
CA LEU A 275 -25.02 19.38 -7.78
C LEU A 275 -26.28 19.23 -6.89
N LYS A 276 -27.46 19.19 -7.48
CA LYS A 276 -28.72 18.99 -6.74
C LYS A 276 -28.74 17.64 -6.03
N VAL A 277 -28.41 16.55 -6.71
CA VAL A 277 -28.33 15.23 -6.09
C VAL A 277 -27.19 15.17 -5.10
N HIS A 278 -26.01 15.72 -5.44
CA HIS A 278 -24.87 15.74 -4.54
C HIS A 278 -25.19 16.46 -3.21
N SER A 279 -25.88 17.61 -3.25
CA SER A 279 -26.25 18.38 -2.04
C SER A 279 -27.26 17.64 -1.14
N CYS A 280 -27.95 16.63 -1.66
CA CYS A 280 -28.84 15.77 -0.89
C CYS A 280 -28.15 14.56 -0.25
N LEU A 281 -26.88 14.28 -0.59
CA LEU A 281 -26.14 13.19 0.03
C LEU A 281 -25.77 13.54 1.48
N PRO A 282 -25.97 12.62 2.44
CA PRO A 282 -25.46 12.79 3.79
C PRO A 282 -23.94 12.98 3.78
N HIS A 283 -23.44 13.97 4.48
CA HIS A 283 -21.99 14.24 4.52
C HIS A 283 -21.20 13.05 5.09
N SER A 284 -21.78 12.32 6.05
CA SER A 284 -21.22 11.06 6.58
C SER A 284 -21.03 10.00 5.51
N LEU A 285 -21.92 9.91 4.51
CA LEU A 285 -21.78 8.99 3.39
C LEU A 285 -20.60 9.38 2.49
N ILE A 286 -20.44 10.67 2.19
CA ILE A 286 -19.32 11.19 1.40
C ILE A 286 -17.97 10.86 2.09
N LEU A 287 -17.90 11.09 3.40
CA LEU A 287 -16.71 10.75 4.20
C LEU A 287 -16.42 9.25 4.19
N THR A 288 -17.47 8.41 4.22
CA THR A 288 -17.32 6.95 4.11
C THR A 288 -16.79 6.54 2.73
N PHE A 289 -17.19 7.21 1.65
CA PHE A 289 -16.63 6.93 0.32
C PHE A 289 -15.12 7.19 0.26
N TYR A 290 -14.64 8.26 0.87
CA TYR A 290 -13.19 8.52 0.95
C TYR A 290 -12.48 7.53 1.88
N PHE A 291 -13.09 7.14 3.00
CA PHE A 291 -12.55 6.08 3.85
C PHE A 291 -12.35 4.77 3.08
N LEU A 292 -13.30 4.39 2.23
CA LEU A 292 -13.20 3.18 1.40
C LEU A 292 -12.00 3.25 0.43
N THR A 293 -11.71 4.42 -0.17
CA THR A 293 -10.55 4.53 -1.07
C THR A 293 -9.23 4.23 -0.36
N HIS A 294 -9.04 4.75 0.85
CA HIS A 294 -7.81 4.51 1.64
C HIS A 294 -7.76 3.10 2.24
N SER A 295 -8.92 2.43 2.43
CA SER A 295 -8.98 1.04 2.90
C SER A 295 -8.26 0.08 1.96
N ASN A 296 -8.14 0.40 0.66
CA ASN A 296 -7.39 -0.39 -0.31
C ASN A 296 -5.94 -0.64 0.13
N ALA A 297 -5.27 0.35 0.75
CA ALA A 297 -3.90 0.22 1.23
C ALA A 297 -3.74 -0.80 2.37
N ALA A 298 -4.75 -0.99 3.21
CA ALA A 298 -4.74 -1.97 4.30
C ALA A 298 -5.11 -3.39 3.84
N ILE A 299 -5.87 -3.51 2.75
CA ILE A 299 -6.34 -4.79 2.22
C ILE A 299 -5.18 -5.56 1.54
N ASN A 300 -4.31 -4.88 0.82
CA ASN A 300 -3.23 -5.47 0.03
C ASN A 300 -2.33 -6.41 0.83
N PRO A 301 -1.75 -6.05 1.99
CA PRO A 301 -0.94 -6.96 2.80
C PRO A 301 -1.69 -8.21 3.25
N CYS A 302 -2.97 -8.08 3.60
CA CYS A 302 -3.80 -9.21 4.00
C CYS A 302 -3.93 -10.23 2.87
N LEU A 303 -4.19 -9.75 1.64
CA LEU A 303 -4.31 -10.62 0.47
C LEU A 303 -3.00 -11.31 0.12
N TYR A 304 -1.85 -10.63 0.23
CA TYR A 304 -0.55 -11.28 0.02
C TYR A 304 -0.29 -12.38 1.05
N LEU A 305 -0.60 -12.17 2.31
CA LEU A 305 -0.44 -13.19 3.36
C LEU A 305 -1.40 -14.38 3.19
N VAL A 306 -2.64 -14.14 2.73
CA VAL A 306 -3.64 -15.20 2.53
C VAL A 306 -3.30 -16.05 1.30
N PHE A 307 -3.00 -15.45 0.17
CA PHE A 307 -2.87 -16.16 -1.11
C PHE A 307 -1.44 -16.59 -1.46
N ASN A 308 -0.42 -15.90 -0.97
CA ASN A 308 0.96 -16.18 -1.34
C ASN A 308 1.67 -17.03 -0.29
N GLU A 309 1.85 -18.33 -0.59
CA GLU A 309 2.51 -19.30 0.32
C GLU A 309 3.94 -18.88 0.66
N SER A 310 4.68 -18.34 -0.31
CA SER A 310 6.08 -17.92 -0.09
C SER A 310 6.19 -16.76 0.90
N PHE A 311 5.22 -15.83 0.90
CA PHE A 311 5.17 -14.78 1.92
C PHE A 311 4.82 -15.34 3.30
N ARG A 312 3.87 -16.27 3.38
CA ARG A 312 3.54 -16.92 4.66
C ARG A 312 4.71 -17.69 5.25
N GLU A 313 5.43 -18.44 4.43
CA GLU A 313 6.63 -19.19 4.85
C GLU A 313 7.73 -18.22 5.30
N GLY A 314 8.00 -17.17 4.52
CA GLY A 314 8.94 -16.13 4.89
C GLY A 314 8.58 -15.44 6.20
N PHE A 315 7.32 -15.11 6.41
CA PHE A 315 6.82 -14.50 7.64
C PHE A 315 6.96 -15.46 8.84
N LYS A 316 6.52 -16.71 8.70
CA LYS A 316 6.64 -17.73 9.75
C LYS A 316 8.10 -17.97 10.15
N HIS A 317 9.00 -18.06 9.18
CA HIS A 317 10.43 -18.24 9.42
C HIS A 317 11.03 -17.06 10.20
N GLN A 318 10.60 -15.83 9.91
CA GLN A 318 11.05 -14.64 10.63
C GLN A 318 10.55 -14.60 12.08
N VAL A 319 9.26 -14.92 12.28
CA VAL A 319 8.66 -14.98 13.62
C VAL A 319 9.33 -16.07 14.44
N TYR A 320 9.49 -17.27 13.88
CA TYR A 320 10.17 -18.39 14.54
C TYR A 320 11.62 -18.04 14.93
N ASN A 321 12.40 -17.48 14.02
CA ASN A 321 13.79 -17.11 14.30
C ASN A 321 13.92 -16.00 15.35
N ARG A 322 12.99 -15.05 15.42
CA ARG A 322 12.98 -14.03 16.49
C ARG A 322 12.63 -14.63 17.85
N LEU A 323 11.62 -15.49 17.90
CA LEU A 323 11.23 -16.19 19.14
C LEU A 323 12.34 -17.13 19.63
N SER A 324 12.97 -17.88 18.71
CA SER A 324 14.09 -18.77 19.04
C SER A 324 15.33 -18.00 19.54
N ARG A 325 15.67 -16.85 18.92
CA ARG A 325 16.77 -15.98 19.38
C ARG A 325 16.46 -15.31 20.71
N GLY A 326 15.22 -14.94 20.97
CA GLY A 326 14.78 -14.42 22.26
C GLY A 326 14.97 -15.42 23.40
N ASN A 327 14.66 -16.70 23.15
CA ASN A 327 14.89 -17.78 24.13
C ASN A 327 16.40 -18.10 24.31
N PHE A 328 17.21 -18.00 23.25
CA PHE A 328 18.64 -18.30 23.33
C PHE A 328 19.41 -17.22 24.10
N ASN A 329 19.11 -15.94 23.88
CA ASN A 329 19.72 -14.84 24.66
C ASN A 329 19.29 -14.84 26.13
N GLY A 330 18.11 -15.38 26.46
CA GLY A 330 17.68 -15.62 27.85
C GLY A 330 18.49 -16.75 28.49
N SER A 331 18.79 -17.82 27.74
CA SER A 331 19.57 -18.97 28.23
C SER A 331 21.07 -18.66 28.34
N GLU A 332 21.65 -17.87 27.42
CA GLU A 332 23.05 -17.44 27.51
C GLU A 332 23.29 -16.45 28.66
N ARG A 333 22.38 -15.54 28.94
CA ARG A 333 22.50 -14.67 30.14
C ARG A 333 22.41 -15.45 31.43
N LEU A 334 21.63 -16.56 31.50
CA LEU A 334 21.60 -17.44 32.68
C LEU A 334 22.85 -18.31 32.76
N SER A 335 23.45 -18.71 31.63
CA SER A 335 24.64 -19.54 31.61
C SER A 335 25.93 -18.76 31.89
N THR A 336 26.03 -17.50 31.45
CA THR A 336 27.19 -16.63 31.76
C THR A 336 27.22 -16.22 33.23
N THR A 337 26.06 -15.91 33.86
CA THR A 337 26.01 -15.64 35.30
C THR A 337 26.31 -16.90 36.12
N ARG A 338 26.02 -18.11 35.63
CA ARG A 338 26.35 -19.37 36.30
C ARG A 338 27.79 -19.81 36.05
N ALA A 339 28.39 -19.48 34.91
CA ALA A 339 29.81 -19.70 34.60
C ALA A 339 30.74 -18.77 35.37
N GLU A 340 30.36 -17.49 35.54
CA GLU A 340 31.11 -16.54 36.37
C GLU A 340 31.09 -16.93 37.85
N ALA A 341 29.96 -17.42 38.37
CA ALA A 341 29.88 -17.95 39.74
C ALA A 341 30.70 -19.23 39.92
N PHE A 342 30.84 -20.09 38.87
CA PHE A 342 31.62 -21.33 38.92
C PHE A 342 33.14 -21.07 38.76
N SER A 343 33.53 -20.05 37.98
CA SER A 343 34.92 -19.62 37.78
C SER A 343 35.53 -19.01 39.07
N ALA A 344 34.72 -18.30 39.85
CA ALA A 344 35.15 -17.76 41.14
C ALA A 344 35.42 -18.84 42.18
N THR A 345 34.77 -20.00 42.10
CA THR A 345 34.95 -21.12 43.04
C THR A 345 36.11 -22.05 42.64
N THR A 346 36.50 -22.06 41.34
CA THR A 346 37.58 -22.93 40.84
C THR A 346 38.95 -22.28 40.99
N SER A 347 39.05 -20.94 41.04
CA SER A 347 40.29 -20.21 41.29
C SER A 347 40.77 -20.34 42.77
N TYR A 348 39.90 -20.75 43.69
CA TYR A 348 40.28 -20.98 45.08
C TYR A 348 40.91 -22.36 45.30
N ASN A 349 40.66 -23.33 44.42
CA ASN A 349 41.14 -24.72 44.57
C ASN A 349 42.42 -25.01 43.72
N SER A 350 42.87 -24.15 42.81
CA SER A 350 44.06 -24.35 42.00
C SER A 350 45.39 -23.90 42.65
N LEU A 351 45.33 -23.29 43.84
CA LEU A 351 46.49 -22.88 44.63
C LEU A 351 47.06 -24.00 45.50
N LEU A 352 46.52 -25.21 45.50
CA LEU A 352 46.91 -26.30 46.40
C LEU A 352 47.46 -27.55 45.70
N SER A 353 47.69 -27.58 44.39
CA SER A 353 48.25 -28.77 43.74
C SER A 353 49.31 -28.46 42.69
N THR A 354 50.45 -27.95 43.14
CA THR A 354 51.70 -28.01 42.38
C THR A 354 52.59 -29.05 43.06
N LYS A 355 52.63 -30.28 42.52
CA LYS A 355 53.83 -31.18 42.54
C LYS A 355 53.53 -32.49 41.82
N HIS A 356 54.48 -32.90 40.96
CA HIS A 356 54.69 -34.20 40.25
C HIS A 356 53.89 -34.27 38.95
N GLY A 357 54.45 -34.42 37.75
CA GLY A 357 55.78 -34.87 37.30
C GLY A 357 55.58 -35.93 36.22
N ILE A 358 56.27 -35.79 35.07
CA ILE A 358 56.75 -36.88 34.16
C ILE A 358 55.86 -37.32 32.98
N ARG A 359 56.22 -36.86 31.79
CA ARG A 359 56.63 -37.56 30.53
C ARG A 359 55.74 -38.73 29.98
N ARG A 360 55.37 -38.65 28.75
CA ARG A 360 55.86 -39.44 27.60
C ARG A 360 55.21 -39.14 26.29
N ASP A 361 56.04 -39.18 25.29
CA ASP A 361 55.99 -39.00 23.84
C ASP A 361 55.18 -40.03 23.05
N PHE A 362 55.22 -39.77 21.73
CA PHE A 362 54.88 -40.60 20.53
C PHE A 362 53.42 -40.45 20.08
N GLY A 363 53.13 -40.17 18.87
CA GLY A 363 53.84 -40.12 17.61
C GLY A 363 52.87 -40.31 16.46
N SER A 364 53.14 -39.60 15.40
CA SER A 364 53.10 -40.05 14.01
C SER A 364 51.83 -40.27 13.25
N ALA A 365 51.70 -39.48 12.21
CA ALA A 365 51.59 -39.85 10.79
C ALA A 365 50.16 -40.07 10.24
N ALA A 366 49.76 -39.19 9.36
CA ALA A 366 49.86 -39.28 7.91
C ALA A 366 48.68 -40.00 7.21
N CYS A 367 48.27 -39.38 6.21
CA CYS A 367 47.92 -39.81 4.87
C CYS A 367 46.47 -39.57 4.43
N ARG A 368 46.32 -38.59 3.54
CA ARG A 368 45.98 -38.69 2.09
C ARG A 368 44.58 -39.20 1.74
N THR A 369 43.90 -38.41 1.04
CA THR A 369 43.61 -38.32 -0.41
C THR A 369 42.23 -38.81 -0.82
N MET A 370 41.60 -37.96 -1.63
CA MET A 370 40.75 -38.24 -2.79
C MET A 370 39.38 -38.88 -2.56
N LEU A 371 38.36 -38.24 -2.89
CA LEU A 371 37.62 -38.05 -4.15
C LEU A 371 36.48 -37.06 -3.88
#